data_f16654289631d2e8c052e01ff040947f
#
_entry.id   f16654289631d2e8c052e01ff040947f
#
_cell.length_a   1.000
_cell.length_b   1.000
_cell.length_c   1.000
_cell.angle_alpha   90.00
_cell.angle_beta   90.00
_cell.angle_gamma   90.00
#
_symmetry.space_group_name_H-M   'P 1'
#
loop_
_entity.id
_entity.type
_entity.pdbx_description
1 polymer ?
#
loop_
_entity_poly.entity_id
_entity_poly.type
_entity_poly.pdbx_seq_one_letter_code
_entity_poly.pdbx_strand_id
1 'polypeptide(L)'
;MSRARPAHVRSAAEAPDDRQLVEELRDLLAAQDGFDELAEQMALLADERRLKILFCLHAHPGIRSSDLARVIDAHESTTSHALALLREAGWVHAVRSGRVVRYELASGFAHDLLHELGSEHLEHVGHPEHHGHDDRS
;
A
#
# COMPACT_ATOMS: atom_id res chain seq x y z
N MET A 1 -15.02 -3.38 13.22
CA MET A 1 -15.21 -3.36 12.65
C MET A 1 -15.90 -3.58 11.91
N SER A 2 -16.23 -3.79 11.74
CA SER A 2 -16.72 -3.93 11.08
C SER A 2 -17.43 -3.96 10.36
N ARG A 3 -17.79 -4.11 10.07
CA ARG A 3 -18.46 -4.12 9.54
C ARG A 3 -19.06 -4.20 8.66
N ALA A 4 -19.24 -4.42 8.34
CA ALA A 4 -19.94 -4.24 7.54
C ALA A 4 -20.49 -5.02 6.84
N ARG A 5 -21.05 -5.44 6.69
CA ARG A 5 -21.50 -6.23 6.14
C ARG A 5 -22.44 -6.36 5.45
N PRO A 6 -22.78 -6.65 5.21
CA PRO A 6 -23.47 -6.91 4.38
C PRO A 6 -24.66 -6.73 4.00
N ALA A 7 -24.86 -5.88 3.63
CA ALA A 7 -26.06 -5.51 3.14
C ALA A 7 -26.72 -6.41 2.25
N HIS A 8 -26.03 -7.10 1.55
CA HIS A 8 -26.61 -7.99 0.63
C HIS A 8 -27.03 -9.25 1.28
N VAL A 9 -27.05 -9.28 2.54
CA VAL A 9 -27.50 -10.46 3.22
C VAL A 9 -28.95 -10.68 2.84
N ARG A 10 -29.27 -11.82 2.31
CA ARG A 10 -30.60 -12.11 1.90
C ARG A 10 -31.40 -12.59 3.04
N SER A 11 -32.69 -12.40 2.96
CA SER A 11 -33.56 -12.93 3.99
C SER A 11 -33.48 -14.46 3.96
N ALA A 12 -33.73 -15.07 5.08
CA ALA A 12 -33.69 -16.50 5.16
C ALA A 12 -34.66 -17.15 4.21
N ALA A 13 -35.80 -16.52 3.99
CA ALA A 13 -36.80 -17.10 3.14
C ALA A 13 -36.38 -17.16 1.68
N GLU A 14 -35.49 -16.27 1.30
CA GLU A 14 -35.03 -16.23 -0.07
C GLU A 14 -33.69 -16.90 -0.26
N ALA A 15 -33.06 -17.35 0.81
CA ALA A 15 -31.75 -17.92 0.70
C ALA A 15 -31.81 -19.21 -0.06
N PRO A 16 -30.83 -19.46 -0.91
CA PRO A 16 -30.78 -20.76 -1.59
C PRO A 16 -30.40 -21.82 -0.61
N ASP A 17 -30.52 -23.04 -1.02
CA ASP A 17 -30.05 -24.17 -0.27
C ASP A 17 -28.62 -23.91 0.14
N ASP A 18 -28.32 -24.04 1.41
CA ASP A 18 -26.98 -23.78 1.92
C ASP A 18 -25.94 -24.67 1.26
N ARG A 19 -26.30 -25.90 0.93
CA ARG A 19 -25.38 -26.78 0.25
C ARG A 19 -25.01 -26.23 -1.11
N GLN A 20 -25.99 -25.73 -1.84
CA GLN A 20 -25.74 -25.17 -3.14
C GLN A 20 -24.86 -23.91 -3.02
N LEU A 21 -25.11 -23.10 -2.02
CA LEU A 21 -24.29 -21.91 -1.79
C LEU A 21 -22.85 -22.29 -1.49
N VAL A 22 -22.66 -23.31 -0.69
CA VAL A 22 -21.32 -23.78 -0.38
C VAL A 22 -20.59 -24.21 -1.62
N GLU A 23 -21.27 -24.93 -2.50
CA GLU A 23 -20.64 -25.39 -3.72
C GLU A 23 -20.32 -24.23 -4.63
N GLU A 24 -21.22 -23.27 -4.72
CA GLU A 24 -20.96 -22.11 -5.56
C GLU A 24 -19.74 -21.33 -5.07
N LEU A 25 -19.64 -21.17 -3.77
CA LEU A 25 -18.49 -20.44 -3.22
C LEU A 25 -17.20 -21.21 -3.39
N ARG A 26 -17.25 -22.51 -3.27
CA ARG A 26 -16.07 -23.33 -3.53
C ARG A 26 -15.61 -23.19 -4.96
N ASP A 27 -16.55 -23.23 -5.89
CA ASP A 27 -16.21 -23.06 -7.30
C ASP A 27 -15.61 -21.69 -7.55
N LEU A 28 -16.17 -20.67 -6.93
CA LEU A 28 -15.68 -19.34 -7.08
C LEU A 28 -14.24 -19.23 -6.56
N LEU A 29 -13.97 -19.80 -5.41
CA LEU A 29 -12.62 -19.79 -4.87
C LEU A 29 -11.65 -20.56 -5.75
N ALA A 30 -12.11 -21.71 -6.26
CA ALA A 30 -11.25 -22.53 -7.11
C ALA A 30 -10.90 -21.83 -8.42
N ALA A 31 -11.76 -20.93 -8.86
CA ALA A 31 -11.51 -20.20 -10.10
C ALA A 31 -10.58 -19.01 -9.90
N GLN A 32 -10.30 -18.65 -8.67
CA GLN A 32 -9.43 -17.51 -8.40
C GLN A 32 -8.01 -17.97 -8.18
N ASP A 33 -7.09 -17.28 -8.83
CA ASP A 33 -5.69 -17.50 -8.57
C ASP A 33 -5.16 -16.33 -7.75
N GLY A 34 -4.06 -16.55 -7.11
CA GLY A 34 -3.35 -15.44 -6.48
C GLY A 34 -3.66 -15.18 -5.04
N PHE A 35 -4.44 -16.05 -4.39
CA PHE A 35 -4.71 -15.85 -2.97
C PHE A 35 -3.46 -15.93 -2.13
N ASP A 36 -2.56 -16.87 -2.47
CA ASP A 36 -1.32 -17.00 -1.69
C ASP A 36 -0.42 -15.79 -1.93
N GLU A 37 -0.36 -15.29 -3.15
CA GLU A 37 0.42 -14.09 -3.42
C GLU A 37 -0.17 -12.89 -2.70
N LEU A 38 -1.49 -12.77 -2.71
CA LEU A 38 -2.11 -11.67 -2.00
C LEU A 38 -1.87 -11.78 -0.50
N ALA A 39 -1.93 -13.00 0.02
CA ALA A 39 -1.66 -13.21 1.43
C ALA A 39 -0.24 -12.81 1.79
N GLU A 40 0.72 -13.10 0.92
CA GLU A 40 2.09 -12.68 1.16
C GLU A 40 2.22 -11.16 1.15
N GLN A 41 1.51 -10.50 0.23
CA GLN A 41 1.52 -9.05 0.19
C GLN A 41 0.93 -8.47 1.46
N MET A 42 -0.17 -9.05 1.93
CA MET A 42 -0.79 -8.57 3.16
C MET A 42 0.12 -8.80 4.35
N ALA A 43 0.83 -9.92 4.38
CA ALA A 43 1.76 -10.20 5.46
C ALA A 43 2.90 -9.19 5.47
N LEU A 44 3.37 -8.81 4.30
CA LEU A 44 4.41 -7.80 4.21
C LEU A 44 3.93 -6.48 4.78
N LEU A 45 2.69 -6.13 4.53
CA LEU A 45 2.13 -4.88 5.03
C LEU A 45 1.72 -4.94 6.49
N ALA A 46 1.66 -6.15 7.07
CA ALA A 46 1.26 -6.30 8.46
C ALA A 46 2.43 -6.01 9.38
N ASP A 47 2.97 -4.80 9.24
CA ASP A 47 4.13 -4.36 10.01
C ASP A 47 3.98 -2.85 10.16
N GLU A 48 3.95 -2.39 11.38
CA GLU A 48 3.67 -0.99 11.65
C GLU A 48 4.68 -0.06 10.97
N ARG A 49 5.95 -0.43 11.00
CA ARG A 49 6.98 0.41 10.43
C ARG A 49 6.80 0.55 8.93
N ARG A 50 6.51 -0.56 8.26
CA ARG A 50 6.32 -0.51 6.81
C ARG A 50 5.08 0.28 6.44
N LEU A 51 4.03 0.14 7.23
CA LEU A 51 2.83 0.94 6.97
C LEU A 51 3.10 2.42 7.12
N LYS A 52 3.89 2.79 8.12
CA LYS A 52 4.24 4.18 8.32
C LYS A 52 5.07 4.70 7.16
N ILE A 53 5.96 3.86 6.64
CA ILE A 53 6.76 4.25 5.48
C ILE A 53 5.85 4.53 4.29
N LEU A 54 4.94 3.63 4.00
CA LEU A 54 4.05 3.81 2.87
C LEU A 54 3.17 5.04 3.03
N PHE A 55 2.70 5.27 4.25
CA PHE A 55 1.89 6.44 4.55
C PHE A 55 2.68 7.72 4.24
N CYS A 56 3.94 7.76 4.66
CA CYS A 56 4.78 8.94 4.42
C CYS A 56 5.06 9.12 2.94
N LEU A 57 5.29 8.03 2.22
CA LEU A 57 5.55 8.13 0.79
C LEU A 57 4.33 8.60 0.03
N HIS A 58 3.15 8.22 0.51
CA HIS A 58 1.94 8.71 -0.10
C HIS A 58 1.79 10.21 0.15
N ALA A 59 2.05 10.63 1.37
CA ALA A 59 1.90 12.04 1.73
C ALA A 59 2.95 12.92 1.06
N HIS A 60 4.16 12.39 0.89
CA HIS A 60 5.26 13.17 0.32
C HIS A 60 6.13 12.29 -0.57
N PRO A 61 5.75 12.13 -1.82
CA PRO A 61 6.57 11.33 -2.74
C PRO A 61 7.95 11.93 -2.91
N GLY A 62 8.93 11.10 -3.06
CA GLY A 62 10.29 11.56 -3.31
C GLY A 62 11.11 11.84 -2.07
N ILE A 63 10.71 11.32 -0.94
CA ILE A 63 11.46 11.51 0.29
C ILE A 63 12.69 10.59 0.28
N ARG A 64 13.78 11.02 0.89
CA ARG A 64 14.99 10.21 1.01
C ARG A 64 14.88 9.27 2.19
N SER A 65 15.62 8.16 2.12
CA SER A 65 15.55 7.18 3.20
C SER A 65 16.03 7.75 4.53
N SER A 66 17.04 8.62 4.50
CA SER A 66 17.53 9.19 5.74
C SER A 66 16.49 10.08 6.40
N ASP A 67 15.75 10.84 5.60
CA ASP A 67 14.69 11.67 6.14
C ASP A 67 13.53 10.84 6.64
N LEU A 68 13.20 9.80 5.89
CA LEU A 68 12.13 8.92 6.28
C LEU A 68 12.46 8.24 7.62
N ALA A 69 13.71 7.84 7.80
CA ALA A 69 14.13 7.22 9.05
C ALA A 69 13.90 8.15 10.23
N ARG A 70 14.15 9.43 10.02
CA ARG A 70 13.93 10.40 11.07
C ARG A 70 12.45 10.60 11.38
N VAL A 71 11.63 10.56 10.34
CA VAL A 71 10.20 10.74 10.54
C VAL A 71 9.62 9.59 11.36
N ILE A 72 10.02 8.36 11.05
CA ILE A 72 9.46 7.20 11.75
C ILE A 72 10.29 6.82 12.97
N ASP A 73 11.32 7.62 13.28
CA ASP A 73 12.12 7.42 14.48
C ASP A 73 12.77 6.04 14.50
N ALA A 74 13.43 5.71 13.42
CA ALA A 74 14.09 4.42 13.27
C ALA A 74 15.52 4.66 12.78
N HIS A 75 16.33 3.61 12.89
CA HIS A 75 17.67 3.67 12.34
C HIS A 75 17.62 3.68 10.83
N GLU A 76 18.58 4.33 10.23
CA GLU A 76 18.62 4.42 8.78
C GLU A 76 18.76 3.03 8.15
N SER A 77 19.55 2.16 8.76
CA SER A 77 19.70 0.81 8.24
C SER A 77 18.40 0.03 8.29
N THR A 78 17.65 0.19 9.36
CA THR A 78 16.35 -0.47 9.49
C THR A 78 15.38 0.04 8.44
N THR A 79 15.37 1.33 8.22
CA THR A 79 14.50 1.95 7.23
C THR A 79 14.87 1.50 5.84
N SER A 80 16.17 1.47 5.53
CA SER A 80 16.64 1.01 4.23
C SER A 80 16.26 -0.44 3.98
N HIS A 81 16.36 -1.27 5.01
CA HIS A 81 15.97 -2.67 4.87
C HIS A 81 14.48 -2.80 4.58
N ALA A 82 13.66 -2.04 5.29
CA ALA A 82 12.22 -2.06 5.05
C ALA A 82 11.90 -1.59 3.64
N LEU A 83 12.57 -0.52 3.18
CA LEU A 83 12.37 -0.03 1.83
C LEU A 83 12.77 -1.05 0.79
N ALA A 84 13.85 -1.80 1.05
CA ALA A 84 14.28 -2.83 0.11
C ALA A 84 13.24 -3.92 -0.01
N LEU A 85 12.64 -4.33 1.10
CA LEU A 85 11.59 -5.33 1.07
C LEU A 85 10.37 -4.84 0.31
N LEU A 86 9.99 -3.60 0.57
CA LEU A 86 8.82 -3.03 -0.11
C LEU A 86 9.09 -2.87 -1.60
N ARG A 87 10.32 -2.52 -1.97
CA ARG A 87 10.67 -2.37 -3.37
C ARG A 87 10.66 -3.72 -4.07
N GLU A 88 11.22 -4.72 -3.43
CA GLU A 88 11.26 -6.04 -4.00
C GLU A 88 9.87 -6.58 -4.26
N ALA A 89 8.94 -6.25 -3.38
CA ALA A 89 7.56 -6.69 -3.52
C ALA A 89 6.73 -5.82 -4.44
N GLY A 90 7.30 -4.73 -4.95
CA GLY A 90 6.60 -3.89 -5.92
C GLY A 90 5.77 -2.77 -5.33
N TRP A 91 5.90 -2.48 -4.04
CA TRP A 91 5.12 -1.42 -3.42
C TRP A 91 5.74 -0.05 -3.59
N VAL A 92 7.05 0.02 -3.67
CA VAL A 92 7.74 1.28 -3.85
C VAL A 92 8.80 1.14 -4.92
N HIS A 93 9.23 2.25 -5.46
CA HIS A 93 10.39 2.25 -6.34
C HIS A 93 11.31 3.37 -5.93
N ALA A 94 12.58 3.24 -6.33
CA ALA A 94 13.60 4.20 -6.00
C ALA A 94 13.90 5.02 -7.25
N VAL A 95 14.03 6.32 -7.06
CA VAL A 95 14.38 7.23 -8.14
C VAL A 95 15.70 7.87 -7.77
N ARG A 96 16.71 7.64 -8.59
CA ARG A 96 18.03 8.19 -8.32
C ARG A 96 18.19 9.50 -9.05
N SER A 97 18.70 10.48 -8.32
CA SER A 97 18.98 11.77 -8.90
C SER A 97 20.38 12.15 -8.39
N GLY A 98 21.39 11.93 -9.24
CA GLY A 98 22.76 12.14 -8.81
C GLY A 98 23.14 11.13 -7.74
N ARG A 99 23.53 11.62 -6.59
CA ARG A 99 23.88 10.76 -5.46
C ARG A 99 22.73 10.51 -4.54
N VAL A 100 21.61 11.16 -4.79
CA VAL A 100 20.46 11.08 -3.91
C VAL A 100 19.50 10.06 -4.46
N VAL A 101 18.99 9.19 -3.57
CA VAL A 101 17.96 8.23 -3.94
C VAL A 101 16.70 8.62 -3.19
N ARG A 102 15.62 8.76 -3.90
CA ARG A 102 14.34 9.10 -3.33
C ARG A 102 13.37 7.98 -3.61
N TYR A 103 12.34 7.89 -2.82
CA TYR A 103 11.42 6.77 -2.89
C TYR A 103 10.00 7.23 -3.12
N GLU A 104 9.26 6.47 -3.89
CA GLU A 104 7.89 6.78 -4.23
C GLU A 104 7.05 5.51 -4.24
N LEU A 105 5.77 5.66 -4.05
CA LEU A 105 4.88 4.53 -4.20
C LEU A 105 4.85 4.09 -5.66
N ALA A 106 4.83 2.78 -5.87
CA ALA A 106 4.84 2.23 -7.21
C ALA A 106 3.48 1.75 -7.66
N SER A 107 2.57 1.57 -6.73
CA SER A 107 1.30 0.90 -7.02
C SER A 107 0.14 1.84 -6.80
N GLY A 108 -0.78 1.89 -7.76
CA GLY A 108 -2.00 2.65 -7.59
C GLY A 108 -2.88 2.08 -6.50
N PHE A 109 -2.80 0.76 -6.29
CA PHE A 109 -3.53 0.13 -5.23
C PHE A 109 -3.05 0.67 -3.87
N ALA A 110 -1.74 0.83 -3.71
CA ALA A 110 -1.22 1.40 -2.48
C ALA A 110 -1.73 2.81 -2.27
N HIS A 111 -1.77 3.59 -3.34
CA HIS A 111 -2.27 4.94 -3.25
C HIS A 111 -3.71 4.96 -2.75
N ASP A 112 -4.55 4.13 -3.37
CA ASP A 112 -5.96 4.10 -3.00
C ASP A 112 -6.15 3.61 -1.57
N LEU A 113 -5.40 2.59 -1.18
CA LEU A 113 -5.51 2.05 0.17
C LEU A 113 -5.16 3.11 1.20
N LEU A 114 -4.11 3.87 0.94
CA LEU A 114 -3.67 4.88 1.91
C LEU A 114 -4.61 6.05 1.99
N HIS A 115 -5.27 6.38 0.88
CA HIS A 115 -6.31 7.39 0.93
C HIS A 115 -7.45 6.94 1.83
N GLU A 116 -7.82 5.68 1.76
CA GLU A 116 -8.88 5.16 2.61
C GLU A 116 -8.49 5.22 4.08
N LEU A 117 -7.19 5.14 4.36
CA LEU A 117 -6.71 5.22 5.73
C LEU A 117 -6.51 6.65 6.21
N GLY A 118 -6.85 7.62 5.37
CA GLY A 118 -6.77 9.00 5.78
C GLY A 118 -5.47 9.71 5.44
N SER A 119 -4.60 9.07 4.67
CA SER A 119 -3.38 9.74 4.26
C SER A 119 -3.70 10.74 3.16
N GLU A 120 -3.27 11.97 3.35
CA GLU A 120 -3.51 13.00 2.36
C GLU A 120 -2.19 13.60 1.93
N HIS A 121 -2.20 14.15 0.74
CA HIS A 121 -1.00 14.76 0.21
C HIS A 121 -0.70 16.07 0.91
N LEU A 122 0.57 16.34 1.10
CA LEU A 122 1.01 17.59 1.69
C LEU A 122 1.29 18.56 0.57
N GLU A 123 0.27 19.31 0.23
CA GLU A 123 0.37 20.08 -0.97
C GLU A 123 1.36 21.18 -0.92
N HIS A 124 1.39 21.89 0.14
CA HIS A 124 2.23 23.07 0.17
C HIS A 124 3.61 22.81 0.72
N VAL A 125 3.95 21.58 0.93
CA VAL A 125 5.25 21.31 1.39
C VAL A 125 6.13 21.08 0.22
N GLY A 126 6.01 21.79 -0.75
CA GLY A 126 6.90 21.76 -1.74
C GLY A 126 7.23 20.52 -2.35
N HIS A 127 6.48 20.03 -3.10
CA HIS A 127 6.88 19.03 -3.92
C HIS A 127 7.75 19.64 -4.90
N PRO A 128 8.96 19.55 -4.70
CA PRO A 128 9.87 20.25 -5.49
C PRO A 128 9.76 19.84 -6.87
N GLU A 129 9.47 18.67 -6.99
CA GLU A 129 9.55 18.15 -8.22
C GLU A 129 8.58 18.60 -9.09
N HIS A 130 7.64 19.06 -8.63
CA HIS A 130 6.73 19.41 -9.48
C HIS A 130 7.18 20.38 -10.33
N HIS A 131 7.98 20.99 -10.03
CA HIS A 131 8.37 21.90 -10.84
C HIS A 131 9.59 21.59 -11.25
N GLY A 132 10.01 21.61 -11.04
CA GLY A 132 11.01 21.39 -11.49
C GLY A 132 11.07 20.66 -12.52
N HIS A 133 10.64 20.32 -12.55
CA HIS A 133 10.86 19.67 -13.31
C HIS A 133 10.95 19.98 -14.31
N ASP A 134 10.40 20.35 -13.97
CA ASP A 134 10.55 20.65 -14.72
C ASP A 134 11.26 21.14 -15.24
N ASP A 135 11.53 21.39 -14.85
CA ASP A 135 12.30 21.85 -15.11
C ASP A 135 13.08 21.68 -15.57
N ARG A 136 13.24 21.53 -15.62
CA ARG A 136 14.00 21.38 -15.92
C ARG A 136 14.51 21.29 -16.61
N SER A 137 14.36 21.29 -16.60
CA SER A 137 14.92 21.28 -17.02
C SER A 137 15.62 21.46 -17.38
#